data_79b6c5da6170da87973e53f8ab8c2b00
#
_entry.id   79b6c5da6170da87973e53f8ab8c2b00
#
_cell.length_a   1.000
_cell.length_b   1.000
_cell.length_c   1.000
_cell.angle_alpha   90.00
_cell.angle_beta   90.00
_cell.angle_gamma   90.00
#
_symmetry.space_group_name_H-M   'P 1'
#
loop_
_entity.id
_entity.type
_entity.pdbx_description
1 polymer ?
#
loop_
_entity_poly.entity_id
_entity_poly.type
_entity_poly.pdbx_seq_one_letter_code
_entity_poly.pdbx_strand_id
1 'polypeptide(L)'
;MRTITALIFATMLLASAATAGAQTSPASSSPAVAVGPQYATTHVYVASEDFDRLVTSFVATFGGSTSKQGVFTVTPTPSSTMSQLVLTPVGTVSVFGFKTPIPYPFGSERTGYLVTDLDAAVRAARASGADVIVSPFNDPIGRDAIVQFPGGVNMQLYWHTTAPNYVKLQTIPENRVYLSPDRADAFIRSFVAFSGGTVTRDDPKAPGVEIGRPTDTYRRVRIASTFGNVAVLVTDGHLPYPYGREQTGYETPDLDATVAKAKSAGARVLVEPYSAADRRAALVQFPGGYIAEIHATLRN
;
A
#
# COMPACT_ATOMS: atom_id res chain seq x y z
N MET A 1 -52.18 6.96 83.78
CA MET A 1 -50.98 6.35 83.23
C MET A 1 -51.40 5.47 82.06
N ARG A 2 -51.23 5.94 80.85
CA ARG A 2 -51.62 5.28 79.59
C ARG A 2 -50.33 4.94 78.82
N THR A 3 -50.06 3.67 78.66
CA THR A 3 -48.96 3.08 77.83
C THR A 3 -49.37 3.11 76.35
N ILE A 4 -48.54 3.73 75.53
CA ILE A 4 -48.70 3.74 74.09
C ILE A 4 -47.69 2.77 73.49
N THR A 5 -48.17 1.71 72.86
CA THR A 5 -47.40 0.71 72.13
C THR A 5 -47.18 1.21 70.70
N ALA A 6 -45.90 1.40 70.29
CA ALA A 6 -45.57 1.79 68.93
C ALA A 6 -45.33 0.52 68.10
N LEU A 7 -46.04 0.42 66.98
CA LEU A 7 -45.95 -0.65 65.99
C LEU A 7 -44.97 -0.20 64.88
N ILE A 8 -43.85 -0.92 64.72
CA ILE A 8 -42.83 -0.69 63.69
C ILE A 8 -43.19 -1.52 62.48
N PHE A 9 -43.56 -0.85 61.38
CA PHE A 9 -43.68 -1.47 60.04
C PHE A 9 -42.31 -1.46 59.36
N ALA A 10 -41.72 -2.67 59.11
CA ALA A 10 -40.57 -2.83 58.28
C ALA A 10 -40.97 -3.00 56.82
N THR A 11 -40.68 -1.98 56.00
CA THR A 11 -40.83 -2.07 54.54
C THR A 11 -39.57 -2.65 53.92
N MET A 12 -39.65 -3.87 53.38
CA MET A 12 -38.59 -4.46 52.53
C MET A 12 -38.65 -3.80 51.15
N LEU A 13 -37.58 -3.07 50.79
CA LEU A 13 -37.31 -2.66 49.42
C LEU A 13 -36.60 -3.83 48.68
N LEU A 14 -37.30 -4.41 47.71
CA LEU A 14 -36.67 -5.28 46.69
C LEU A 14 -35.94 -4.38 45.69
N ALA A 15 -34.61 -4.40 45.72
CA ALA A 15 -33.75 -3.82 44.71
C ALA A 15 -33.68 -4.78 43.50
N SER A 16 -34.37 -4.48 42.43
CA SER A 16 -34.23 -5.16 41.14
C SER A 16 -32.93 -4.69 40.50
N ALA A 17 -31.90 -5.55 40.47
CA ALA A 17 -30.69 -5.32 39.69
C ALA A 17 -30.99 -5.54 38.20
N ALA A 18 -31.13 -4.45 37.46
CA ALA A 18 -31.16 -4.48 36.01
C ALA A 18 -29.77 -4.77 35.50
N THR A 19 -29.55 -6.00 35.00
CA THR A 19 -28.34 -6.35 34.23
C THR A 19 -28.39 -5.60 32.91
N ALA A 20 -27.63 -4.51 32.79
CA ALA A 20 -27.38 -3.84 31.52
C ALA A 20 -26.55 -4.80 30.64
N GLY A 21 -27.21 -5.53 29.76
CA GLY A 21 -26.56 -6.30 28.70
C GLY A 21 -25.82 -5.31 27.79
N ALA A 22 -24.49 -5.37 27.78
CA ALA A 22 -23.69 -4.68 26.79
C ALA A 22 -24.10 -5.17 25.40
N GLN A 23 -24.90 -4.40 24.68
CA GLN A 23 -25.13 -4.62 23.27
C GLN A 23 -23.82 -4.35 22.56
N THR A 24 -23.14 -5.42 22.16
CA THR A 24 -22.06 -5.34 21.17
C THR A 24 -22.72 -4.90 19.87
N SER A 25 -22.57 -3.61 19.53
CA SER A 25 -22.92 -3.12 18.20
C SER A 25 -22.16 -4.00 17.18
N PRO A 26 -22.82 -4.53 16.12
CA PRO A 26 -22.10 -5.25 15.08
C PRO A 26 -21.05 -4.29 14.53
N ALA A 27 -19.81 -4.77 14.44
CA ALA A 27 -18.74 -4.04 13.79
C ALA A 27 -19.25 -3.68 12.38
N SER A 28 -19.41 -2.40 12.12
CA SER A 28 -19.77 -1.88 10.80
C SER A 28 -18.70 -2.36 9.85
N SER A 29 -19.02 -3.32 8.98
CA SER A 29 -18.13 -3.72 7.91
C SER A 29 -17.87 -2.48 7.05
N SER A 30 -16.61 -2.05 6.96
CA SER A 30 -16.23 -0.97 6.06
C SER A 30 -16.76 -1.28 4.66
N PRO A 31 -17.34 -0.31 3.95
CA PRO A 31 -17.86 -0.56 2.61
C PRO A 31 -16.72 -1.10 1.74
N ALA A 32 -17.02 -2.16 0.97
CA ALA A 32 -16.07 -2.71 0.01
C ALA A 32 -15.90 -1.70 -1.13
N VAL A 33 -14.88 -0.83 -1.01
CA VAL A 33 -14.63 0.25 -1.97
C VAL A 33 -13.59 -0.10 -3.03
N ALA A 34 -12.87 -1.23 -2.90
CA ALA A 34 -11.88 -1.68 -3.86
C ALA A 34 -12.53 -2.31 -5.10
N VAL A 35 -12.01 -2.02 -6.29
CA VAL A 35 -12.38 -2.75 -7.51
C VAL A 35 -11.72 -4.12 -7.54
N GLY A 36 -10.47 -4.23 -7.07
CA GLY A 36 -9.75 -5.50 -6.95
C GLY A 36 -8.23 -5.32 -7.03
N PRO A 37 -7.46 -6.29 -6.51
CA PRO A 37 -6.01 -6.12 -6.35
C PRO A 37 -5.25 -6.02 -7.68
N GLN A 38 -5.80 -6.55 -8.77
CA GLN A 38 -5.20 -6.42 -10.11
C GLN A 38 -5.22 -5.00 -10.67
N TYR A 39 -6.02 -4.11 -10.07
CA TYR A 39 -6.15 -2.72 -10.48
C TYR A 39 -5.34 -1.75 -9.60
N ALA A 40 -4.63 -2.27 -8.59
CA ALA A 40 -3.64 -1.47 -7.89
C ALA A 40 -2.46 -1.18 -8.81
N THR A 41 -1.98 0.06 -8.79
CA THR A 41 -0.85 0.49 -9.61
C THR A 41 0.31 0.94 -8.74
N THR A 42 1.53 0.57 -9.15
CA THR A 42 2.72 1.22 -8.61
C THR A 42 2.93 2.54 -9.32
N HIS A 43 3.15 3.62 -8.58
CA HIS A 43 3.45 4.93 -9.12
C HIS A 43 4.96 5.13 -9.20
N VAL A 44 5.45 5.40 -10.41
CA VAL A 44 6.85 5.62 -10.69
C VAL A 44 7.05 6.99 -11.31
N TYR A 45 7.78 7.83 -10.60
CA TYR A 45 8.12 9.20 -11.01
C TYR A 45 9.57 9.24 -11.49
N VAL A 46 9.77 9.67 -12.70
CA VAL A 46 11.10 9.80 -13.31
C VAL A 46 11.24 11.16 -14.00
N ALA A 47 12.47 11.58 -14.25
CA ALA A 47 12.73 12.70 -15.13
C ALA A 47 12.20 12.37 -16.54
N SER A 48 11.66 13.36 -17.25
CA SER A 48 11.02 13.13 -18.55
C SER A 48 11.95 12.53 -19.60
N GLU A 49 13.25 12.80 -19.51
CA GLU A 49 14.30 12.22 -20.35
C GLU A 49 14.59 10.74 -20.07
N ASP A 50 14.23 10.25 -18.91
CA ASP A 50 14.40 8.85 -18.53
C ASP A 50 13.15 7.99 -18.77
N PHE A 51 12.03 8.62 -19.13
CA PHE A 51 10.73 7.99 -19.21
C PHE A 51 10.71 6.76 -20.11
N ASP A 52 11.11 6.91 -21.38
CA ASP A 52 11.08 5.83 -22.36
C ASP A 52 12.10 4.72 -22.02
N ARG A 53 13.24 5.09 -21.44
CA ARG A 53 14.24 4.12 -20.97
C ARG A 53 13.72 3.26 -19.84
N LEU A 54 13.03 3.86 -18.86
CA LEU A 54 12.37 3.11 -17.79
C LEU A 54 11.34 2.14 -18.36
N VAL A 55 10.39 2.63 -19.17
CA VAL A 55 9.30 1.81 -19.75
C VAL A 55 9.85 0.63 -20.54
N THR A 56 10.83 0.88 -21.41
CA THR A 56 11.47 -0.17 -22.22
C THR A 56 12.17 -1.20 -21.34
N SER A 57 12.94 -0.76 -20.33
CA SER A 57 13.66 -1.64 -19.41
C SER A 57 12.69 -2.50 -18.59
N PHE A 58 11.60 -1.92 -18.12
CA PHE A 58 10.63 -2.63 -17.29
C PHE A 58 9.87 -3.71 -18.09
N VAL A 59 9.42 -3.38 -19.31
CA VAL A 59 8.78 -4.35 -20.22
C VAL A 59 9.76 -5.46 -20.64
N ALA A 60 11.02 -5.14 -20.94
CA ALA A 60 12.03 -6.14 -21.27
C ALA A 60 12.32 -7.09 -20.10
N THR A 61 12.19 -6.62 -18.86
CA THR A 61 12.42 -7.42 -17.64
C THR A 61 11.26 -8.37 -17.38
N PHE A 62 10.03 -7.86 -17.35
CA PHE A 62 8.86 -8.61 -16.87
C PHE A 62 7.92 -9.07 -17.98
N GLY A 63 8.12 -8.60 -19.20
CA GLY A 63 7.17 -8.79 -20.30
C GLY A 63 5.98 -7.85 -20.19
N GLY A 64 4.94 -8.14 -21.00
CA GLY A 64 3.70 -7.38 -20.99
C GLY A 64 3.59 -6.36 -22.12
N SER A 65 2.80 -5.32 -21.92
CA SER A 65 2.49 -4.29 -22.90
C SER A 65 2.36 -2.91 -22.25
N THR A 66 2.17 -1.88 -23.04
CA THR A 66 1.95 -0.52 -22.56
C THR A 66 0.67 0.07 -23.10
N SER A 67 0.07 1.01 -22.36
CA SER A 67 -0.94 1.91 -22.94
C SER A 67 -0.28 2.88 -23.93
N LYS A 68 -1.10 3.64 -24.66
CA LYS A 68 -0.60 4.78 -25.40
C LYS A 68 -0.04 5.83 -24.45
N GLN A 69 1.17 6.32 -24.73
CA GLN A 69 1.76 7.45 -24.01
C GLN A 69 0.99 8.74 -24.36
N GLY A 70 0.82 9.61 -23.37
CA GLY A 70 0.21 10.92 -23.54
C GLY A 70 0.83 11.97 -22.61
N VAL A 71 0.43 13.21 -22.79
CA VAL A 71 0.78 14.32 -21.90
C VAL A 71 -0.51 14.88 -21.32
N PHE A 72 -0.59 14.90 -20.00
CA PHE A 72 -1.82 15.21 -19.27
C PHE A 72 -1.54 16.14 -18.09
N THR A 73 -2.59 16.81 -17.60
CA THR A 73 -2.65 17.41 -16.28
C THR A 73 -3.22 16.38 -15.32
N VAL A 74 -2.38 15.80 -14.47
CA VAL A 74 -2.74 14.74 -13.51
C VAL A 74 -2.78 15.22 -12.06
N THR A 75 -2.80 16.54 -11.86
CA THR A 75 -2.81 17.20 -10.56
C THR A 75 -3.92 18.26 -10.52
N PRO A 76 -4.44 18.63 -9.33
CA PRO A 76 -5.51 19.66 -9.22
C PRO A 76 -5.02 21.07 -9.58
N THR A 77 -3.72 21.26 -9.68
CA THR A 77 -3.08 22.50 -10.15
C THR A 77 -2.50 22.29 -11.54
N PRO A 78 -2.29 23.34 -12.33
CA PRO A 78 -1.73 23.22 -13.68
C PRO A 78 -0.39 22.47 -13.68
N SER A 79 -0.32 21.40 -14.45
CA SER A 79 0.89 20.59 -14.65
C SER A 79 0.93 20.02 -16.05
N SER A 80 2.12 19.61 -16.51
CA SER A 80 2.32 18.90 -17.76
C SER A 80 3.12 17.64 -17.47
N THR A 81 2.50 16.49 -17.65
CA THR A 81 3.04 15.18 -17.23
C THR A 81 2.94 14.19 -18.37
N MET A 82 4.08 13.63 -18.80
CA MET A 82 4.08 12.41 -19.60
C MET A 82 3.54 11.28 -18.72
N SER A 83 2.57 10.53 -19.23
CA SER A 83 1.98 9.41 -18.49
C SER A 83 1.75 8.21 -19.40
N GLN A 84 2.01 7.02 -18.88
CA GLN A 84 1.80 5.74 -19.53
C GLN A 84 1.63 4.63 -18.51
N LEU A 85 0.72 3.70 -18.78
CA LEU A 85 0.64 2.46 -18.02
C LEU A 85 1.58 1.41 -18.62
N VAL A 86 2.27 0.68 -17.76
CA VAL A 86 3.01 -0.53 -18.09
C VAL A 86 2.28 -1.71 -17.46
N LEU A 87 1.74 -2.57 -18.31
CA LEU A 87 0.88 -3.70 -17.94
C LEU A 87 1.69 -4.99 -18.02
N THR A 88 2.20 -5.47 -16.89
CA THR A 88 3.00 -6.69 -16.82
C THR A 88 2.25 -7.83 -16.14
N PRO A 89 2.68 -9.07 -16.30
CA PRO A 89 2.09 -10.20 -15.56
C PRO A 89 2.24 -10.12 -14.05
N VAL A 90 3.20 -9.33 -13.55
CA VAL A 90 3.58 -9.24 -12.13
C VAL A 90 3.14 -7.94 -11.46
N GLY A 91 2.48 -7.05 -12.19
CA GLY A 91 1.97 -5.79 -11.66
C GLY A 91 1.77 -4.73 -12.72
N THR A 92 0.90 -3.78 -12.44
CA THR A 92 0.67 -2.59 -13.26
C THR A 92 1.43 -1.41 -12.69
N VAL A 93 2.11 -0.66 -13.56
CA VAL A 93 2.89 0.52 -13.19
C VAL A 93 2.35 1.74 -13.93
N SER A 94 2.01 2.80 -13.19
CA SER A 94 1.76 4.13 -13.73
C SER A 94 3.07 4.90 -13.74
N VAL A 95 3.60 5.18 -14.91
CA VAL A 95 4.84 5.96 -15.06
C VAL A 95 4.50 7.42 -15.32
N PHE A 96 5.13 8.31 -14.55
CA PHE A 96 4.95 9.76 -14.63
C PHE A 96 6.29 10.46 -14.88
N GLY A 97 6.36 11.23 -15.94
CA GLY A 97 7.48 12.12 -16.28
C GLY A 97 7.00 13.57 -16.32
N PHE A 98 7.12 14.29 -15.21
CA PHE A 98 6.71 15.68 -15.15
C PHE A 98 7.64 16.56 -15.99
N LYS A 99 7.04 17.39 -16.85
CA LYS A 99 7.71 18.45 -17.63
C LYS A 99 7.70 19.79 -16.89
N THR A 100 6.84 19.89 -15.86
CA THR A 100 6.74 21.03 -14.94
C THR A 100 7.18 20.59 -13.56
N PRO A 101 7.48 21.50 -12.62
CA PRO A 101 7.73 21.14 -11.21
C PRO A 101 6.58 20.33 -10.65
N ILE A 102 6.89 19.25 -9.91
CA ILE A 102 5.89 18.37 -9.31
C ILE A 102 5.29 19.08 -8.10
N PRO A 103 3.96 19.35 -8.07
CA PRO A 103 3.33 19.94 -6.89
C PRO A 103 3.24 18.89 -5.77
N TYR A 104 3.63 19.27 -4.54
CA TYR A 104 3.46 18.40 -3.38
C TYR A 104 1.97 18.13 -3.12
N PRO A 105 1.53 16.88 -2.75
CA PRO A 105 2.36 15.72 -2.38
C PRO A 105 2.62 14.74 -3.54
N PHE A 106 2.31 15.08 -4.78
CA PHE A 106 2.56 14.21 -5.93
C PHE A 106 4.05 13.86 -6.03
N GLY A 107 4.31 12.59 -6.37
CA GLY A 107 5.66 12.03 -6.37
C GLY A 107 6.11 11.47 -5.01
N SER A 108 5.33 11.65 -3.95
CA SER A 108 5.57 11.03 -2.65
C SER A 108 4.74 9.77 -2.41
N GLU A 109 3.60 9.62 -3.09
CA GLU A 109 2.82 8.36 -3.11
C GLU A 109 3.44 7.36 -4.07
N ARG A 110 3.46 6.09 -3.67
CA ARG A 110 4.04 5.00 -4.47
C ARG A 110 3.02 3.98 -4.94
N THR A 111 1.78 4.10 -4.47
CA THR A 111 0.71 3.17 -4.80
C THR A 111 -0.58 3.92 -5.10
N GLY A 112 -1.27 3.49 -6.15
CA GLY A 112 -2.61 3.93 -6.49
C GLY A 112 -3.61 2.77 -6.41
N TYR A 113 -4.80 3.04 -5.90
CA TYR A 113 -5.87 2.06 -5.74
C TYR A 113 -7.12 2.49 -6.50
N LEU A 114 -7.58 1.64 -7.42
CA LEU A 114 -8.85 1.85 -8.12
C LEU A 114 -9.99 1.53 -7.17
N VAL A 115 -10.90 2.50 -7.02
CA VAL A 115 -12.07 2.39 -6.15
C VAL A 115 -13.37 2.42 -6.95
N THR A 116 -14.41 1.81 -6.39
CA THR A 116 -15.75 1.76 -7.00
C THR A 116 -16.49 3.10 -6.88
N ASP A 117 -16.18 3.87 -5.83
CA ASP A 117 -16.73 5.20 -5.53
C ASP A 117 -15.67 5.99 -4.75
N LEU A 118 -15.18 7.09 -5.32
CA LEU A 118 -14.10 7.87 -4.73
C LEU A 118 -14.55 8.55 -3.43
N ASP A 119 -15.75 9.11 -3.39
CA ASP A 119 -16.21 9.83 -2.21
C ASP A 119 -16.47 8.87 -1.03
N ALA A 120 -16.98 7.66 -1.31
CA ALA A 120 -17.11 6.59 -0.33
C ALA A 120 -15.74 6.11 0.17
N ALA A 121 -14.77 5.93 -0.72
CA ALA A 121 -13.41 5.51 -0.36
C ALA A 121 -12.71 6.57 0.51
N VAL A 122 -12.84 7.84 0.17
CA VAL A 122 -12.29 8.95 0.98
C VAL A 122 -12.94 9.01 2.37
N ARG A 123 -14.27 8.80 2.47
CA ARG A 123 -14.94 8.70 3.77
C ARG A 123 -14.44 7.50 4.58
N ALA A 124 -14.27 6.34 3.94
CA ALA A 124 -13.75 5.13 4.58
C ALA A 124 -12.31 5.33 5.08
N ALA A 125 -11.44 5.97 4.28
CA ALA A 125 -10.08 6.30 4.67
C ALA A 125 -10.06 7.19 5.92
N ARG A 126 -10.86 8.28 5.96
CA ARG A 126 -10.98 9.13 7.16
C ARG A 126 -11.48 8.36 8.37
N ALA A 127 -12.53 7.54 8.20
CA ALA A 127 -13.08 6.74 9.29
C ALA A 127 -12.08 5.73 9.87
N SER A 128 -11.12 5.27 9.04
CA SER A 128 -10.03 4.39 9.46
C SER A 128 -8.83 5.11 10.09
N GLY A 129 -8.83 6.44 10.12
CA GLY A 129 -7.76 7.25 10.70
C GLY A 129 -6.69 7.72 9.72
N ALA A 130 -6.96 7.70 8.41
CA ALA A 130 -6.12 8.35 7.41
C ALA A 130 -6.52 9.81 7.22
N ASP A 131 -5.54 10.66 6.92
CA ASP A 131 -5.75 12.05 6.53
C ASP A 131 -5.99 12.15 5.02
N VAL A 132 -6.81 13.11 4.60
CA VAL A 132 -6.99 13.44 3.18
C VAL A 132 -6.12 14.65 2.87
N ILE A 133 -4.96 14.41 2.25
CA ILE A 133 -3.98 15.47 1.97
C ILE A 133 -4.19 16.13 0.61
N VAL A 134 -4.86 15.44 -0.33
CA VAL A 134 -5.43 16.06 -1.54
C VAL A 134 -6.89 15.65 -1.64
N SER A 135 -7.80 16.63 -1.56
CA SER A 135 -9.23 16.41 -1.71
C SER A 135 -9.57 15.90 -3.11
N PRO A 136 -10.69 15.20 -3.30
CA PRO A 136 -11.11 14.71 -4.61
C PRO A 136 -11.07 15.80 -5.69
N PHE A 137 -10.43 15.52 -6.79
CA PHE A 137 -10.33 16.40 -7.96
C PHE A 137 -10.53 15.59 -9.26
N ASN A 138 -10.81 16.27 -10.36
CA ASN A 138 -10.96 15.64 -11.65
C ASN A 138 -9.60 15.47 -12.32
N ASP A 139 -9.39 14.31 -12.94
CA ASP A 139 -8.30 14.01 -13.83
C ASP A 139 -8.86 13.72 -15.26
N PRO A 140 -8.01 13.52 -16.29
CA PRO A 140 -8.49 13.29 -17.67
C PRO A 140 -9.39 12.08 -17.89
N ILE A 141 -9.34 11.07 -17.01
CA ILE A 141 -10.08 9.81 -17.17
C ILE A 141 -10.99 9.49 -15.99
N GLY A 142 -11.01 10.36 -14.97
CA GLY A 142 -11.83 10.11 -13.78
C GLY A 142 -11.67 11.16 -12.68
N ARG A 143 -11.49 10.69 -11.47
CA ARG A 143 -11.29 11.52 -10.27
C ARG A 143 -10.28 10.85 -9.36
N ASP A 144 -9.44 11.67 -8.72
CA ASP A 144 -8.38 11.23 -7.81
C ASP A 144 -8.45 11.93 -6.46
N ALA A 145 -7.84 11.32 -5.45
CA ALA A 145 -7.56 11.92 -4.15
C ALA A 145 -6.27 11.31 -3.59
N ILE A 146 -5.55 12.02 -2.72
CA ILE A 146 -4.42 11.45 -1.99
C ILE A 146 -4.74 11.40 -0.52
N VAL A 147 -4.58 10.23 0.07
CA VAL A 147 -4.75 9.97 1.50
C VAL A 147 -3.39 9.63 2.11
N GLN A 148 -3.20 10.01 3.37
CA GLN A 148 -2.02 9.68 4.15
C GLN A 148 -2.42 8.83 5.35
N PHE A 149 -1.93 7.60 5.38
CA PHE A 149 -2.09 6.71 6.52
C PHE A 149 -1.11 7.05 7.65
N PRO A 150 -1.39 6.62 8.90
CA PRO A 150 -0.45 6.79 10.01
C PRO A 150 0.96 6.33 9.66
N GLY A 151 1.98 7.11 10.02
CA GLY A 151 3.37 6.88 9.64
C GLY A 151 3.81 7.60 8.38
N GLY A 152 2.91 8.39 7.77
CA GLY A 152 3.24 9.23 6.60
C GLY A 152 3.16 8.46 5.27
N VAL A 153 2.49 7.31 5.23
CA VAL A 153 2.33 6.51 4.00
C VAL A 153 1.25 7.14 3.12
N ASN A 154 1.65 7.67 1.98
CA ASN A 154 0.76 8.30 1.02
C ASN A 154 0.29 7.30 -0.03
N MET A 155 -1.02 7.30 -0.30
CA MET A 155 -1.65 6.47 -1.32
C MET A 155 -2.62 7.30 -2.13
N GLN A 156 -2.63 7.11 -3.44
CA GLN A 156 -3.64 7.70 -4.32
C GLN A 156 -4.85 6.77 -4.39
N LEU A 157 -6.04 7.34 -4.22
CA LEU A 157 -7.30 6.70 -4.57
C LEU A 157 -7.77 7.28 -5.89
N TYR A 158 -8.12 6.44 -6.85
CA TYR A 158 -8.60 6.88 -8.14
C TYR A 158 -9.85 6.12 -8.58
N TRP A 159 -10.71 6.81 -9.30
CA TRP A 159 -11.94 6.30 -9.88
C TRP A 159 -12.00 6.68 -11.36
N HIS A 160 -12.30 5.73 -12.21
CA HIS A 160 -12.37 5.94 -13.64
C HIS A 160 -13.82 6.03 -14.16
N THR A 161 -14.07 6.95 -15.08
CA THR A 161 -15.37 7.09 -15.77
C THR A 161 -15.69 5.86 -16.63
N THR A 162 -14.66 5.17 -17.13
CA THR A 162 -14.78 3.91 -17.85
C THR A 162 -13.98 2.84 -17.12
N ALA A 163 -14.62 1.71 -16.82
CA ALA A 163 -13.94 0.61 -16.15
C ALA A 163 -12.72 0.15 -16.97
N PRO A 164 -11.52 0.09 -16.37
CA PRO A 164 -10.33 -0.34 -17.09
C PRO A 164 -10.39 -1.84 -17.35
N ASN A 165 -9.85 -2.24 -18.51
CA ASN A 165 -9.71 -3.64 -18.89
C ASN A 165 -8.23 -4.03 -18.84
N TYR A 166 -7.68 -4.21 -17.63
CA TYR A 166 -6.29 -4.62 -17.46
C TYR A 166 -6.15 -6.13 -17.65
N VAL A 167 -4.98 -6.52 -18.17
CA VAL A 167 -4.60 -7.93 -18.30
C VAL A 167 -4.53 -8.54 -16.88
N LYS A 168 -5.03 -9.78 -16.76
CA LYS A 168 -4.99 -10.51 -15.48
C LYS A 168 -3.55 -10.70 -15.03
N LEU A 169 -3.27 -10.32 -13.80
CA LEU A 169 -1.97 -10.55 -13.17
C LEU A 169 -1.75 -12.04 -12.86
N GLN A 170 -0.51 -12.51 -12.99
CA GLN A 170 -0.09 -13.84 -12.54
C GLN A 170 0.23 -13.82 -11.03
N THR A 171 0.81 -12.70 -10.55
CA THR A 171 1.10 -12.44 -9.15
C THR A 171 0.64 -11.04 -8.76
N ILE A 172 0.29 -10.84 -7.50
CA ILE A 172 -0.10 -9.52 -6.98
C ILE A 172 1.14 -8.88 -6.33
N PRO A 173 1.53 -7.66 -6.76
CA PRO A 173 2.65 -6.96 -6.16
C PRO A 173 2.49 -6.75 -4.65
N GLU A 174 3.61 -6.68 -3.94
CA GLU A 174 3.68 -6.36 -2.52
C GLU A 174 4.16 -4.92 -2.35
N ASN A 175 3.30 -4.03 -1.82
CA ASN A 175 3.74 -2.70 -1.43
C ASN A 175 4.51 -2.79 -0.10
N ARG A 176 5.78 -2.37 -0.10
CA ARG A 176 6.71 -2.49 1.02
C ARG A 176 6.92 -1.12 1.66
N VAL A 177 6.38 -0.93 2.87
CA VAL A 177 6.45 0.31 3.62
C VAL A 177 7.37 0.16 4.83
N TYR A 178 8.24 1.15 5.05
CA TYR A 178 9.16 1.20 6.19
C TYR A 178 8.58 2.14 7.25
N LEU A 179 8.36 1.61 8.44
CA LEU A 179 7.73 2.37 9.53
C LEU A 179 8.51 2.24 10.83
N SER A 180 8.48 3.30 11.63
CA SER A 180 9.01 3.25 12.99
C SER A 180 8.15 2.36 13.88
N PRO A 181 8.71 1.77 14.97
CA PRO A 181 7.95 1.03 15.96
C PRO A 181 6.75 1.80 16.52
N ASP A 182 6.87 3.13 16.67
CA ASP A 182 5.83 4.00 17.22
C ASP A 182 4.60 4.14 16.30
N ARG A 183 4.76 3.90 14.98
CA ARG A 183 3.71 4.13 13.97
C ARG A 183 3.19 2.85 13.30
N ALA A 184 3.96 1.78 13.35
CA ALA A 184 3.62 0.53 12.64
C ALA A 184 2.23 0.00 13.00
N ASP A 185 1.91 -0.13 14.29
CA ASP A 185 0.61 -0.66 14.73
C ASP A 185 -0.55 0.28 14.37
N ALA A 186 -0.34 1.59 14.41
CA ALA A 186 -1.35 2.56 14.00
C ALA A 186 -1.64 2.44 12.48
N PHE A 187 -0.60 2.31 11.66
CA PHE A 187 -0.74 2.05 10.23
C PHE A 187 -1.49 0.74 9.96
N ILE A 188 -1.06 -0.36 10.59
CA ILE A 188 -1.66 -1.69 10.40
C ILE A 188 -3.16 -1.66 10.71
N ARG A 189 -3.56 -1.11 11.88
CA ARG A 189 -4.98 -1.00 12.23
C ARG A 189 -5.76 -0.14 11.23
N SER A 190 -5.22 1.02 10.87
CA SER A 190 -5.86 1.94 9.93
C SER A 190 -6.03 1.32 8.55
N PHE A 191 -4.96 0.74 7.99
CA PHE A 191 -5.00 0.14 6.66
C PHE A 191 -5.91 -1.10 6.60
N VAL A 192 -5.87 -1.97 7.62
CA VAL A 192 -6.78 -3.13 7.71
C VAL A 192 -8.25 -2.68 7.80
N ALA A 193 -8.55 -1.66 8.62
CA ALA A 193 -9.91 -1.12 8.73
C ALA A 193 -10.40 -0.50 7.41
N PHE A 194 -9.52 0.22 6.69
CA PHE A 194 -9.84 0.81 5.38
C PHE A 194 -10.05 -0.24 4.29
N SER A 195 -9.11 -1.19 4.19
CA SER A 195 -9.02 -2.11 3.07
C SER A 195 -9.86 -3.39 3.24
N GLY A 196 -10.45 -3.61 4.43
CA GLY A 196 -11.06 -4.91 4.77
C GLY A 196 -10.06 -6.06 4.76
N GLY A 197 -8.77 -5.74 4.93
CA GLY A 197 -7.69 -6.70 4.87
C GLY A 197 -7.52 -7.52 6.13
N THR A 198 -6.61 -8.48 6.06
CA THR A 198 -6.21 -9.32 7.19
C THR A 198 -4.70 -9.36 7.31
N VAL A 199 -4.20 -9.38 8.54
CA VAL A 199 -2.80 -9.69 8.82
C VAL A 199 -2.59 -11.18 8.58
N THR A 200 -1.87 -11.53 7.53
CA THR A 200 -1.59 -12.92 7.15
C THR A 200 -0.36 -13.48 7.87
N ARG A 201 0.55 -12.58 8.29
CA ARG A 201 1.74 -12.94 9.09
C ARG A 201 2.24 -11.72 9.87
N ASP A 202 2.55 -11.93 11.13
CA ASP A 202 3.30 -11.01 11.99
C ASP A 202 4.53 -11.75 12.51
N ASP A 203 5.70 -11.41 12.00
CA ASP A 203 6.96 -12.06 12.32
C ASP A 203 7.84 -11.08 13.10
N PRO A 204 7.95 -11.23 14.42
CA PRO A 204 8.74 -10.30 15.24
C PRO A 204 10.25 -10.47 15.07
N LYS A 205 10.70 -11.53 14.38
CA LYS A 205 12.11 -11.88 14.20
C LYS A 205 12.41 -12.24 12.73
N ALA A 206 11.86 -11.49 11.79
CA ALA A 206 12.19 -11.63 10.37
C ALA A 206 13.69 -11.38 10.13
N PRO A 207 14.30 -12.06 9.15
CA PRO A 207 15.74 -11.92 8.89
C PRO A 207 16.12 -10.49 8.46
N GLY A 208 17.05 -9.87 9.12
CA GLY A 208 17.49 -8.50 8.86
C GLY A 208 18.18 -8.31 7.50
N VAL A 209 18.55 -9.38 6.80
CA VAL A 209 19.07 -9.29 5.42
C VAL A 209 18.08 -8.59 4.49
N GLU A 210 16.77 -8.71 4.73
CA GLU A 210 15.71 -8.04 3.95
C GLU A 210 15.73 -6.51 4.07
N ILE A 211 16.39 -5.98 5.08
CA ILE A 211 16.53 -4.56 5.36
C ILE A 211 18.00 -4.11 5.36
N GLY A 212 18.92 -4.93 4.82
CA GLY A 212 20.33 -4.62 4.75
C GLY A 212 21.12 -4.76 6.06
N ARG A 213 20.56 -5.47 7.04
CA ARG A 213 21.17 -5.72 8.36
C ARG A 213 21.26 -7.22 8.62
N PRO A 214 22.13 -7.95 7.92
CA PRO A 214 22.11 -9.43 7.86
C PRO A 214 22.31 -10.13 9.19
N THR A 215 22.91 -9.48 10.18
CA THR A 215 23.12 -10.01 11.53
C THR A 215 21.96 -9.78 12.49
N ASP A 216 20.98 -8.94 12.08
CA ASP A 216 19.88 -8.50 12.91
C ASP A 216 18.58 -9.25 12.60
N THR A 217 17.60 -9.01 13.44
CA THR A 217 16.20 -9.34 13.16
C THR A 217 15.33 -8.10 13.30
N TYR A 218 14.17 -8.12 12.66
CA TYR A 218 13.20 -7.03 12.72
C TYR A 218 11.78 -7.58 12.70
N ARG A 219 10.78 -6.74 13.03
CA ARG A 219 9.37 -7.14 12.88
C ARG A 219 8.90 -6.87 11.46
N ARG A 220 8.36 -7.90 10.80
CA ARG A 220 7.71 -7.81 9.49
C ARG A 220 6.26 -8.24 9.60
N VAL A 221 5.33 -7.37 9.15
CA VAL A 221 3.90 -7.70 9.12
C VAL A 221 3.44 -7.74 7.67
N ARG A 222 2.79 -8.83 7.27
CA ARG A 222 2.17 -8.97 5.94
C ARG A 222 0.66 -8.84 6.04
N ILE A 223 0.07 -8.05 5.16
CA ILE A 223 -1.35 -7.79 5.06
C ILE A 223 -1.80 -8.16 3.65
N ALA A 224 -2.84 -8.97 3.54
CA ALA A 224 -3.56 -9.22 2.29
C ALA A 224 -4.91 -8.51 2.34
N SER A 225 -5.29 -7.87 1.24
CA SER A 225 -6.53 -7.11 1.17
C SER A 225 -7.13 -7.13 -0.24
N THR A 226 -8.32 -6.56 -0.37
CA THR A 226 -8.98 -6.34 -1.66
C THR A 226 -8.23 -5.33 -2.55
N PHE A 227 -7.29 -4.56 -2.00
CA PHE A 227 -6.40 -3.67 -2.74
C PHE A 227 -5.06 -4.30 -3.11
N GLY A 228 -4.72 -5.47 -2.57
CA GLY A 228 -3.44 -6.15 -2.79
C GLY A 228 -2.68 -6.42 -1.51
N ASN A 229 -1.38 -6.67 -1.65
CA ASN A 229 -0.49 -7.06 -0.57
C ASN A 229 0.31 -5.87 -0.05
N VAL A 230 0.48 -5.81 1.27
CA VAL A 230 1.35 -4.83 1.93
C VAL A 230 2.28 -5.56 2.88
N ALA A 231 3.57 -5.23 2.83
CA ALA A 231 4.56 -5.63 3.82
C ALA A 231 5.00 -4.41 4.63
N VAL A 232 4.75 -4.45 5.92
CA VAL A 232 5.22 -3.45 6.88
C VAL A 232 6.54 -3.91 7.46
N LEU A 233 7.61 -3.15 7.18
CA LEU A 233 8.95 -3.38 7.69
C LEU A 233 9.21 -2.40 8.82
N VAL A 234 9.19 -2.91 10.06
CA VAL A 234 9.29 -2.07 11.25
C VAL A 234 10.76 -1.88 11.62
N THR A 235 11.25 -0.66 11.53
CA THR A 235 12.67 -0.35 11.69
C THR A 235 12.90 0.95 12.46
N ASP A 236 14.10 1.09 13.00
CA ASP A 236 14.58 2.32 13.66
C ASP A 236 15.08 3.40 12.66
N GLY A 237 14.99 3.13 11.36
CA GLY A 237 15.44 4.05 10.31
C GLY A 237 16.96 4.06 10.04
N HIS A 238 17.77 3.33 10.81
CA HIS A 238 19.22 3.23 10.59
C HIS A 238 19.54 2.16 9.54
N LEU A 239 19.16 2.41 8.30
CA LEU A 239 19.28 1.45 7.20
C LEU A 239 20.30 1.93 6.16
N PRO A 240 21.13 1.00 5.61
CA PRO A 240 22.01 1.34 4.52
C PRO A 240 21.21 1.55 3.21
N TYR A 241 21.76 2.34 2.29
CA TYR A 241 21.22 2.39 0.92
C TYR A 241 21.31 0.99 0.27
N PRO A 242 20.26 0.51 -0.45
CA PRO A 242 19.08 1.23 -0.94
C PRO A 242 17.81 1.07 -0.07
N TYR A 243 17.91 0.56 1.13
CA TYR A 243 16.78 0.30 2.03
C TYR A 243 16.19 1.58 2.64
N GLY A 244 15.04 1.45 3.35
CA GLY A 244 14.41 2.54 4.09
C GLY A 244 13.46 3.44 3.30
N ARG A 245 13.30 3.20 1.99
CA ARG A 245 12.31 3.89 1.15
C ARG A 245 11.21 2.92 0.74
N GLU A 246 10.01 3.43 0.57
CA GLU A 246 8.89 2.65 0.06
C GLU A 246 9.25 2.05 -1.30
N GLN A 247 8.99 0.75 -1.46
CA GLN A 247 9.32 -0.05 -2.63
C GLN A 247 8.16 -0.95 -3.00
N THR A 248 8.11 -1.40 -4.24
CA THR A 248 7.23 -2.50 -4.66
C THR A 248 8.04 -3.75 -4.85
N GLY A 249 7.55 -4.87 -4.29
CA GLY A 249 8.06 -6.20 -4.52
C GLY A 249 7.27 -6.90 -5.64
N TYR A 250 7.99 -7.40 -6.65
CA TYR A 250 7.41 -8.14 -7.78
C TYR A 250 7.81 -9.61 -7.67
N GLU A 251 6.80 -10.48 -7.54
CA GLU A 251 7.02 -11.92 -7.50
C GLU A 251 7.19 -12.47 -8.91
N THR A 252 8.24 -13.26 -9.13
CA THR A 252 8.55 -13.93 -10.40
C THR A 252 8.78 -15.44 -10.17
N PRO A 253 8.52 -16.29 -11.17
CA PRO A 253 8.80 -17.73 -11.03
C PRO A 253 10.29 -18.05 -10.99
N ASP A 254 11.16 -17.20 -11.58
CA ASP A 254 12.62 -17.38 -11.68
C ASP A 254 13.32 -16.04 -11.43
N LEU A 255 13.84 -15.89 -10.21
CA LEU A 255 14.56 -14.69 -9.80
C LEU A 255 15.81 -14.45 -10.63
N ASP A 256 16.65 -15.48 -10.82
CA ASP A 256 17.96 -15.33 -11.45
C ASP A 256 17.79 -14.94 -12.93
N ALA A 257 16.89 -15.61 -13.64
CA ALA A 257 16.57 -15.25 -15.03
C ALA A 257 15.97 -13.85 -15.14
N THR A 258 15.11 -13.43 -14.20
CA THR A 258 14.50 -12.10 -14.22
C THR A 258 15.52 -11.01 -13.92
N VAL A 259 16.41 -11.21 -12.95
CA VAL A 259 17.51 -10.28 -12.65
C VAL A 259 18.47 -10.16 -13.83
N ALA A 260 18.78 -11.28 -14.52
CA ALA A 260 19.60 -11.25 -15.73
C ALA A 260 18.96 -10.44 -16.85
N LYS A 261 17.64 -10.58 -17.08
CA LYS A 261 16.87 -9.75 -18.03
C LYS A 261 16.89 -8.27 -17.65
N ALA A 262 16.69 -7.94 -16.37
CA ALA A 262 16.75 -6.57 -15.88
C ALA A 262 18.11 -5.94 -16.17
N LYS A 263 19.22 -6.65 -15.87
CA LYS A 263 20.60 -6.19 -16.19
C LYS A 263 20.79 -5.94 -17.68
N SER A 264 20.37 -6.88 -18.51
CA SER A 264 20.46 -6.76 -19.98
C SER A 264 19.63 -5.61 -20.53
N ALA A 265 18.54 -5.25 -19.83
CA ALA A 265 17.66 -4.14 -20.15
C ALA A 265 18.10 -2.80 -19.55
N GLY A 266 19.30 -2.71 -18.97
CA GLY A 266 19.86 -1.48 -18.45
C GLY A 266 19.57 -1.19 -16.97
N ALA A 267 18.95 -2.11 -16.24
CA ALA A 267 18.82 -1.98 -14.80
C ALA A 267 20.13 -2.34 -14.09
N ARG A 268 20.36 -1.74 -12.93
CA ARG A 268 21.51 -2.00 -12.07
C ARG A 268 21.08 -2.83 -10.86
N VAL A 269 21.76 -3.94 -10.59
CA VAL A 269 21.56 -4.71 -9.36
C VAL A 269 22.22 -3.93 -8.22
N LEU A 270 21.42 -3.53 -7.23
CA LEU A 270 21.88 -2.84 -6.03
C LEU A 270 22.17 -3.80 -4.90
N VAL A 271 21.37 -4.87 -4.81
CA VAL A 271 21.57 -5.97 -3.87
C VAL A 271 21.42 -7.27 -4.63
N GLU A 272 22.50 -8.05 -4.67
CA GLU A 272 22.52 -9.36 -5.32
C GLU A 272 21.52 -10.32 -4.68
N PRO A 273 21.08 -11.37 -5.39
CA PRO A 273 20.13 -12.34 -4.87
C PRO A 273 20.53 -12.90 -3.51
N TYR A 274 19.65 -12.77 -2.53
CA TYR A 274 19.81 -13.29 -1.17
C TYR A 274 18.60 -14.14 -0.78
N SER A 275 18.77 -15.01 0.23
CA SER A 275 17.69 -15.81 0.81
C SER A 275 17.21 -15.19 2.12
N ALA A 276 15.90 -15.10 2.27
CA ALA A 276 15.24 -14.62 3.47
C ALA A 276 14.00 -15.46 3.76
N ALA A 277 14.07 -16.30 4.77
CA ALA A 277 12.98 -17.15 5.26
C ALA A 277 12.28 -17.92 4.11
N ASP A 278 11.20 -17.35 3.57
CA ASP A 278 10.29 -17.98 2.61
C ASP A 278 10.51 -17.54 1.15
N ARG A 279 11.51 -16.69 0.88
CA ARG A 279 11.82 -16.18 -0.46
C ARG A 279 13.28 -15.97 -0.72
N ARG A 280 13.64 -15.96 -2.00
CA ARG A 280 14.87 -15.31 -2.51
C ARG A 280 14.49 -13.96 -3.10
N ALA A 281 15.30 -12.95 -2.88
CA ALA A 281 15.03 -11.61 -3.38
C ALA A 281 16.31 -10.88 -3.81
N ALA A 282 16.13 -9.85 -4.66
CA ALA A 282 17.17 -8.93 -5.09
C ALA A 282 16.60 -7.52 -5.16
N LEU A 283 17.43 -6.49 -5.01
CA LEU A 283 17.02 -5.11 -5.27
C LEU A 283 17.66 -4.62 -6.57
N VAL A 284 16.84 -4.11 -7.47
CA VAL A 284 17.27 -3.57 -8.75
C VAL A 284 16.85 -2.11 -8.89
N GLN A 285 17.70 -1.34 -9.56
CA GLN A 285 17.40 0.04 -9.94
C GLN A 285 17.25 0.11 -11.44
N PHE A 286 16.05 0.45 -11.90
CA PHE A 286 15.74 0.71 -13.30
C PHE A 286 16.25 2.09 -13.74
N PRO A 287 16.38 2.35 -15.06
CA PRO A 287 16.66 3.69 -15.59
C PRO A 287 15.73 4.74 -14.97
N GLY A 288 16.23 5.94 -14.73
CA GLY A 288 15.47 6.98 -14.02
C GLY A 288 15.44 6.85 -12.50
N GLY A 289 16.11 5.82 -11.94
CA GLY A 289 16.32 5.70 -10.49
C GLY A 289 15.24 4.93 -9.75
N TYR A 290 14.24 4.36 -10.40
CA TYR A 290 13.23 3.53 -9.75
C TYR A 290 13.84 2.26 -9.17
N ILE A 291 13.67 2.05 -7.87
CA ILE A 291 14.17 0.87 -7.15
C ILE A 291 13.00 -0.06 -6.82
N ALA A 292 13.14 -1.33 -7.20
CA ALA A 292 12.17 -2.38 -6.93
C ALA A 292 12.84 -3.60 -6.29
N GLU A 293 12.07 -4.34 -5.49
CA GLU A 293 12.42 -5.70 -5.12
C GLU A 293 11.89 -6.67 -6.19
N ILE A 294 12.70 -7.63 -6.57
CA ILE A 294 12.26 -8.80 -7.34
C ILE A 294 12.46 -10.01 -6.45
N HIS A 295 11.44 -10.85 -6.32
CA HIS A 295 11.55 -12.05 -5.50
C HIS A 295 10.91 -13.28 -6.13
N ALA A 296 11.36 -14.44 -5.68
CA ALA A 296 10.72 -15.74 -5.92
C ALA A 296 10.43 -16.40 -4.57
N THR A 297 9.20 -16.85 -4.38
CA THR A 297 8.80 -17.61 -3.19
C THR A 297 9.46 -18.99 -3.22
N LEU A 298 10.11 -19.40 -2.12
CA LEU A 298 10.64 -20.74 -1.96
C LEU A 298 9.45 -21.70 -1.79
N ARG A 299 9.31 -22.61 -2.73
CA ARG A 299 8.33 -23.72 -2.60
C ARG A 299 9.01 -24.83 -1.79
N ASN A 300 8.45 -25.14 -0.63
CA ASN A 300 8.83 -26.29 0.18
C ASN A 300 8.39 -27.59 -0.50
#